data_457526203bb340d298d5117277e0ee2f
#
_entry.id   457526203bb340d298d5117277e0ee2f
#
_cell.length_a   1.000
_cell.length_b   1.000
_cell.length_c   1.000
_cell.angle_alpha   90.00
_cell.angle_beta   90.00
_cell.angle_gamma   90.00
#
_symmetry.space_group_name_H-M   'P 1'
#
loop_
_entity.id
_entity.type
_entity.pdbx_description
1 polymer ?
#
loop_
_entity_poly.entity_id
_entity_poly.type
_entity_poly.pdbx_seq_one_letter_code
_entity_poly.pdbx_strand_id
1 'polypeptide(L)'
;MNSFSTILRATIAALLIAAATPDARAQQAPLQDKPFAEHKIVLQLSDNDPRKQGLVLNVTSNLMKHYDPDKVAIEIVTFGPGIELLRPENPNRKMVESLVAQGARFDICLNTVDTIERESGKRPEFISAATPVQVGVAQILFLTENGYTLVRP
;
A
#
# COMPACT_ATOMS: atom_id res chain seq x y z
N MET A 1 -24.24 -52.08 56.63
CA MET A 1 -22.80 -51.81 56.41
C MET A 1 -22.66 -50.98 55.20
N ASN A 2 -22.09 -49.81 55.32
CA ASN A 2 -22.28 -48.63 54.49
C ASN A 2 -21.36 -48.62 53.26
N SER A 3 -21.94 -48.38 52.10
CA SER A 3 -21.15 -48.03 50.92
C SER A 3 -21.48 -46.60 50.50
N PHE A 4 -20.53 -45.71 50.72
CA PHE A 4 -20.57 -44.31 50.29
C PHE A 4 -20.22 -44.24 48.80
N SER A 5 -21.19 -43.92 47.94
CA SER A 5 -20.96 -43.56 46.56
C SER A 5 -20.58 -42.09 46.47
N THR A 6 -19.34 -41.82 46.21
CA THR A 6 -18.84 -40.47 45.94
C THR A 6 -19.06 -40.14 44.48
N ILE A 7 -20.03 -39.28 44.21
CA ILE A 7 -20.30 -38.75 42.84
C ILE A 7 -19.29 -37.62 42.59
N LEU A 8 -18.32 -37.87 41.70
CA LEU A 8 -17.36 -36.90 41.20
C LEU A 8 -18.04 -36.06 40.11
N ARG A 9 -18.41 -34.84 40.47
CA ARG A 9 -18.92 -33.86 39.49
C ARG A 9 -17.73 -33.26 38.76
N ALA A 10 -17.51 -33.69 37.49
CA ALA A 10 -16.59 -33.04 36.55
C ALA A 10 -17.26 -31.79 35.97
N THR A 11 -16.88 -30.62 36.43
CA THR A 11 -17.23 -29.32 35.80
C THR A 11 -16.32 -29.11 34.61
N ILE A 12 -16.89 -29.29 33.40
CA ILE A 12 -16.21 -28.93 32.17
C ILE A 12 -16.34 -27.40 32.00
N ALA A 13 -15.28 -26.67 32.27
CA ALA A 13 -15.17 -25.27 31.94
C ALA A 13 -14.92 -25.16 30.42
N ALA A 14 -15.96 -24.82 29.65
CA ALA A 14 -15.82 -24.51 28.26
C ALA A 14 -15.10 -23.14 28.12
N LEU A 15 -13.82 -23.18 27.74
CA LEU A 15 -13.04 -21.99 27.42
C LEU A 15 -13.48 -21.50 26.03
N LEU A 16 -14.36 -20.49 25.99
CA LEU A 16 -14.71 -19.77 24.77
C LEU A 16 -13.49 -18.94 24.34
N ILE A 17 -12.67 -19.50 23.46
CA ILE A 17 -11.66 -18.75 22.72
C ILE A 17 -12.41 -17.88 21.72
N ALA A 18 -12.65 -16.63 22.06
CA ALA A 18 -13.09 -15.61 21.10
C ALA A 18 -11.97 -15.46 20.06
N ALA A 19 -12.13 -16.10 18.91
CA ALA A 19 -11.28 -15.84 17.77
C ALA A 19 -11.54 -14.38 17.33
N ALA A 20 -10.62 -13.48 17.70
CA ALA A 20 -10.59 -12.13 17.17
C ALA A 20 -10.38 -12.26 15.64
N THR A 21 -11.47 -12.13 14.88
CA THR A 21 -11.37 -11.96 13.43
C THR A 21 -10.60 -10.66 13.20
N PRO A 22 -9.49 -10.68 12.44
CA PRO A 22 -8.84 -9.43 12.07
C PRO A 22 -9.87 -8.58 11.32
N ASP A 23 -10.13 -7.40 11.87
CA ASP A 23 -11.01 -6.40 11.27
C ASP A 23 -10.48 -6.14 9.86
N ALA A 24 -11.25 -6.53 8.84
CA ALA A 24 -10.89 -6.33 7.43
C ALA A 24 -11.10 -4.85 7.06
N ARG A 25 -10.54 -3.95 7.86
CA ARG A 25 -10.41 -2.56 7.49
C ARG A 25 -9.48 -2.47 6.31
N ALA A 26 -9.91 -1.76 5.29
CA ALA A 26 -9.11 -1.46 4.11
C ALA A 26 -7.67 -1.12 4.53
N GLN A 27 -6.75 -2.06 4.27
CA GLN A 27 -5.40 -1.98 4.80
C GLN A 27 -4.64 -0.88 4.05
N GLN A 28 -4.42 0.21 4.75
CA GLN A 28 -3.57 1.30 4.31
C GLN A 28 -2.11 0.92 4.55
N ALA A 29 -1.22 1.36 3.67
CA ALA A 29 0.20 1.25 3.97
C ALA A 29 0.54 2.21 5.13
N PRO A 30 1.41 1.81 6.06
CA PRO A 30 1.85 2.69 7.13
C PRO A 30 2.58 3.91 6.55
N LEU A 31 2.64 5.01 7.28
CA LEU A 31 3.45 6.16 6.87
C LEU A 31 4.92 5.76 6.71
N GLN A 32 5.61 6.42 5.79
CA GLN A 32 7.05 6.21 5.62
C GLN A 32 7.80 6.62 6.90
N ASP A 33 8.76 5.79 7.32
CA ASP A 33 9.67 6.13 8.40
C ASP A 33 10.78 7.07 7.86
N LYS A 34 10.46 8.35 7.82
CA LYS A 34 11.36 9.43 7.41
C LYS A 34 11.32 10.56 8.45
N PRO A 35 12.01 10.38 9.59
CA PRO A 35 11.93 11.31 10.72
C PRO A 35 12.48 12.71 10.42
N PHE A 36 13.32 12.85 9.39
CA PHE A 36 13.89 14.13 8.97
C PHE A 36 13.16 14.79 7.79
N ALA A 37 12.07 14.20 7.31
CA ALA A 37 11.31 14.76 6.20
C ALA A 37 10.61 16.07 6.61
N GLU A 38 11.02 17.15 5.99
CA GLU A 38 10.43 18.49 6.14
C GLU A 38 9.26 18.69 5.17
N HIS A 39 9.26 17.94 4.07
CA HIS A 39 8.23 17.99 3.03
C HIS A 39 7.63 16.60 2.80
N LYS A 40 6.31 16.54 2.68
CA LYS A 40 5.56 15.30 2.43
C LYS A 40 4.65 15.49 1.23
N ILE A 41 4.81 14.67 0.21
CA ILE A 41 4.13 14.83 -1.07
C ILE A 41 3.54 13.48 -1.48
N VAL A 42 2.27 13.47 -1.86
CA VAL A 42 1.63 12.34 -2.53
C VAL A 42 1.33 12.71 -3.98
N LEU A 43 1.82 11.90 -4.91
CA LEU A 43 1.55 12.01 -6.34
C LEU A 43 0.50 10.97 -6.72
N GLN A 44 -0.53 11.40 -7.45
CA GLN A 44 -1.57 10.51 -7.97
C GLN A 44 -1.25 10.12 -9.41
N LEU A 45 -1.34 8.83 -9.72
CA LEU A 45 -1.31 8.32 -11.09
C LEU A 45 -2.50 7.38 -11.33
N SER A 46 -3.43 7.81 -12.18
CA SER A 46 -4.62 7.01 -12.57
C SER A 46 -4.68 6.69 -14.07
N ASP A 47 -3.68 7.09 -14.82
CA ASP A 47 -3.62 6.97 -16.28
C ASP A 47 -2.49 6.04 -16.74
N ASN A 48 -2.70 5.36 -17.86
CA ASN A 48 -1.66 4.59 -18.57
C ASN A 48 -1.02 5.39 -19.72
N ASP A 49 -1.11 6.73 -19.71
CA ASP A 49 -0.41 7.58 -20.69
C ASP A 49 1.11 7.58 -20.38
N PRO A 50 1.96 7.17 -21.34
CA PRO A 50 3.41 7.15 -21.13
C PRO A 50 4.00 8.52 -20.77
N ARG A 51 3.41 9.62 -21.25
CA ARG A 51 3.84 10.97 -20.89
C ARG A 51 3.54 11.31 -19.44
N LYS A 52 2.36 10.92 -18.94
CA LYS A 52 2.00 11.10 -17.54
C LYS A 52 2.85 10.23 -16.62
N GLN A 53 3.11 8.97 -17.01
CA GLN A 53 4.05 8.12 -16.29
C GLN A 53 5.44 8.77 -16.19
N GLY A 54 5.98 9.22 -17.33
CA GLY A 54 7.26 9.94 -17.37
C GLY A 54 7.26 11.23 -16.54
N LEU A 55 6.15 11.98 -16.57
CA LEU A 55 6.02 13.22 -15.78
C LEU A 55 6.06 12.94 -14.27
N VAL A 56 5.30 11.97 -13.78
CA VAL A 56 5.31 11.56 -12.36
C VAL A 56 6.72 11.17 -11.91
N LEU A 57 7.44 10.36 -12.70
CA LEU A 57 8.80 9.92 -12.38
C LEU A 57 9.78 11.10 -12.37
N ASN A 58 9.69 12.00 -13.35
CA ASN A 58 10.53 13.19 -13.41
C ASN A 58 10.26 14.15 -12.25
N VAL A 59 9.00 14.37 -11.89
CA VAL A 59 8.63 15.20 -10.73
C VAL A 59 9.21 14.60 -9.46
N THR A 60 9.06 13.28 -9.26
CA THR A 60 9.64 12.58 -8.10
C THR A 60 11.16 12.78 -8.04
N SER A 61 11.86 12.51 -9.13
CA SER A 61 13.32 12.68 -9.22
C SER A 61 13.76 14.12 -8.94
N ASN A 62 13.04 15.11 -9.49
CA ASN A 62 13.37 16.52 -9.32
C ASN A 62 13.14 16.99 -7.87
N LEU A 63 12.06 16.53 -7.22
CA LEU A 63 11.81 16.84 -5.81
C LEU A 63 12.88 16.26 -4.90
N MET A 64 13.29 15.00 -5.14
CA MET A 64 14.37 14.37 -4.37
C MET A 64 15.71 15.11 -4.55
N LYS A 65 16.02 15.56 -5.76
CA LYS A 65 17.22 16.35 -6.02
C LYS A 65 17.18 17.74 -5.38
N HIS A 66 16.01 18.35 -5.32
CA HIS A 66 15.83 19.70 -4.80
C HIS A 66 15.88 19.76 -3.27
N TYR A 67 15.22 18.80 -2.59
CA TYR A 67 15.09 18.80 -1.14
C TYR A 67 16.04 17.85 -0.41
N ASP A 68 16.79 17.01 -1.12
CA ASP A 68 17.46 15.83 -0.59
C ASP A 68 16.50 14.67 -0.26
N PRO A 69 16.85 13.42 -0.58
CA PRO A 69 15.99 12.24 -0.32
C PRO A 69 15.60 12.05 1.14
N ASP A 70 16.44 12.46 2.09
CA ASP A 70 16.14 12.33 3.52
C ASP A 70 15.21 13.43 4.04
N LYS A 71 15.11 14.56 3.31
CA LYS A 71 14.31 15.72 3.67
C LYS A 71 12.90 15.72 3.06
N VAL A 72 12.61 14.81 2.15
CA VAL A 72 11.32 14.70 1.49
C VAL A 72 10.78 13.29 1.54
N ALA A 73 9.52 13.13 1.98
CA ALA A 73 8.75 11.90 1.86
C ALA A 73 7.85 11.99 0.63
N ILE A 74 8.05 11.08 -0.33
CA ILE A 74 7.28 11.05 -1.57
C ILE A 74 6.61 9.70 -1.72
N GLU A 75 5.29 9.71 -1.89
CA GLU A 75 4.49 8.53 -2.22
C GLU A 75 3.79 8.74 -3.55
N ILE A 76 3.83 7.74 -4.40
CA ILE A 76 3.14 7.70 -5.68
C ILE A 76 2.03 6.65 -5.57
N VAL A 77 0.78 7.09 -5.53
CA VAL A 77 -0.37 6.19 -5.43
C VAL A 77 -0.92 5.91 -6.82
N THR A 78 -0.83 4.64 -7.24
CA THR A 78 -1.31 4.18 -8.54
C THR A 78 -2.63 3.42 -8.38
N PHE A 79 -3.62 3.72 -9.23
CA PHE A 79 -4.91 3.01 -9.31
C PHE A 79 -5.51 3.12 -10.71
N GLY A 80 -6.55 2.32 -11.00
CA GLY A 80 -7.07 2.22 -12.35
C GLY A 80 -5.96 1.90 -13.35
N PRO A 81 -5.99 2.46 -14.58
CA PRO A 81 -4.94 2.23 -15.58
C PRO A 81 -3.53 2.64 -15.15
N GLY A 82 -3.39 3.50 -14.14
CA GLY A 82 -2.09 3.95 -13.63
C GLY A 82 -1.22 2.84 -13.04
N ILE A 83 -1.81 1.71 -12.60
CA ILE A 83 -1.04 0.57 -12.08
C ILE A 83 -0.12 -0.07 -13.12
N GLU A 84 -0.35 0.18 -14.41
CA GLU A 84 0.51 -0.33 -15.50
C GLU A 84 1.95 0.19 -15.41
N LEU A 85 2.20 1.31 -14.73
CA LEU A 85 3.56 1.78 -14.41
C LEU A 85 4.36 0.73 -13.63
N LEU A 86 3.70 -0.05 -12.80
CA LEU A 86 4.33 -1.02 -11.89
C LEU A 86 4.43 -2.44 -12.46
N ARG A 87 4.11 -2.62 -13.74
CA ARG A 87 4.26 -3.93 -14.41
C ARG A 87 5.73 -4.27 -14.63
N PRO A 88 6.11 -5.56 -14.52
CA PRO A 88 7.50 -6.00 -14.75
C PRO A 88 8.03 -5.63 -16.13
N GLU A 89 7.15 -5.60 -17.15
CA GLU A 89 7.45 -5.29 -18.54
C GLU A 89 7.42 -3.78 -18.86
N ASN A 90 7.03 -2.91 -17.93
CA ASN A 90 6.96 -1.46 -18.17
C ASN A 90 8.37 -0.91 -18.48
N PRO A 91 8.53 -0.10 -19.55
CA PRO A 91 9.84 0.46 -19.91
C PRO A 91 10.44 1.37 -18.82
N ASN A 92 9.61 1.92 -17.94
CA ASN A 92 10.05 2.78 -16.83
C ASN A 92 10.46 1.99 -15.57
N ARG A 93 10.38 0.66 -15.57
CA ARG A 93 10.65 -0.20 -14.40
C ARG A 93 11.96 0.17 -13.68
N LYS A 94 13.06 0.30 -14.42
CA LYS A 94 14.36 0.63 -13.83
C LYS A 94 14.36 2.00 -13.14
N MET A 95 13.61 2.97 -13.66
CA MET A 95 13.48 4.28 -13.05
C MET A 95 12.65 4.19 -11.76
N VAL A 96 11.55 3.44 -11.75
CA VAL A 96 10.76 3.18 -10.55
C VAL A 96 11.64 2.53 -9.46
N GLU A 97 12.33 1.44 -9.79
CA GLU A 97 13.22 0.73 -8.85
C GLU A 97 14.34 1.66 -8.31
N SER A 98 14.89 2.52 -9.15
CA SER A 98 15.89 3.51 -8.74
C SER A 98 15.32 4.56 -7.77
N LEU A 99 14.10 5.04 -8.00
CA LEU A 99 13.44 6.00 -7.11
C LEU A 99 13.06 5.35 -5.77
N VAL A 100 12.64 4.08 -5.79
CA VAL A 100 12.40 3.32 -4.55
C VAL A 100 13.69 3.16 -3.75
N ALA A 101 14.80 2.84 -4.40
CA ALA A 101 16.10 2.75 -3.73
C ALA A 101 16.57 4.08 -3.12
N GLN A 102 16.08 5.21 -3.63
CA GLN A 102 16.31 6.55 -3.07
C GLN A 102 15.26 6.94 -2.00
N GLY A 103 14.30 6.07 -1.71
CA GLY A 103 13.32 6.26 -0.65
C GLY A 103 11.96 6.83 -1.07
N ALA A 104 11.61 6.83 -2.38
CA ALA A 104 10.23 7.01 -2.81
C ALA A 104 9.43 5.73 -2.57
N ARG A 105 8.12 5.84 -2.37
CA ARG A 105 7.23 4.70 -2.28
C ARG A 105 6.20 4.73 -3.41
N PHE A 106 6.00 3.58 -4.04
CA PHE A 106 5.00 3.38 -5.08
C PHE A 106 3.92 2.44 -4.55
N ASP A 107 2.74 2.98 -4.32
CA ASP A 107 1.58 2.26 -3.82
C ASP A 107 0.73 1.72 -4.98
N ILE A 108 0.32 0.46 -4.89
CA ILE A 108 -0.57 -0.18 -5.86
C ILE A 108 -1.94 -0.50 -5.24
N CYS A 109 -3.00 -0.03 -5.89
CA CYS A 109 -4.37 -0.27 -5.46
C CYS A 109 -4.82 -1.71 -5.73
N LEU A 110 -5.02 -2.50 -4.66
CA LEU A 110 -5.46 -3.89 -4.76
C LEU A 110 -6.88 -4.01 -5.33
N ASN A 111 -7.79 -3.08 -5.06
CA ASN A 111 -9.12 -3.09 -5.69
C ASN A 111 -9.04 -3.03 -7.21
N THR A 112 -8.06 -2.30 -7.77
CA THR A 112 -7.82 -2.31 -9.22
C THR A 112 -7.29 -3.66 -9.69
N VAL A 113 -6.33 -4.24 -8.96
CA VAL A 113 -5.77 -5.57 -9.25
C VAL A 113 -6.84 -6.64 -9.23
N ASP A 114 -7.70 -6.64 -8.19
CA ASP A 114 -8.79 -7.60 -8.03
C ASP A 114 -9.87 -7.45 -9.12
N THR A 115 -10.08 -6.21 -9.59
CA THR A 115 -10.99 -5.96 -10.72
C THR A 115 -10.44 -6.56 -12.01
N ILE A 116 -9.17 -6.34 -12.32
CA ILE A 116 -8.51 -6.92 -13.49
C ILE A 116 -8.54 -8.47 -13.43
N GLU A 117 -8.25 -9.05 -12.26
CA GLU A 117 -8.30 -10.49 -12.06
C GLU A 117 -9.70 -11.05 -12.33
N ARG A 118 -10.74 -10.39 -11.81
CA ARG A 118 -12.14 -10.79 -12.02
C ARG A 118 -12.56 -10.69 -13.49
N GLU A 119 -12.10 -9.68 -14.21
CA GLU A 119 -12.47 -9.43 -15.61
C GLU A 119 -11.69 -10.31 -16.59
N SER A 120 -10.39 -10.53 -16.33
CA SER A 120 -9.50 -11.29 -17.22
C SER A 120 -9.33 -12.76 -16.86
N GLY A 121 -9.76 -13.15 -15.65
CA GLY A 121 -9.52 -14.50 -15.10
C GLY A 121 -8.08 -14.75 -14.65
N LYS A 122 -7.20 -13.74 -14.72
CA LYS A 122 -5.80 -13.86 -14.33
C LYS A 122 -5.35 -12.66 -13.51
N ARG A 123 -4.75 -12.93 -12.34
CA ARG A 123 -4.14 -11.89 -11.52
C ARG A 123 -2.89 -11.33 -12.19
N PRO A 124 -2.81 -10.01 -12.43
CA PRO A 124 -1.63 -9.41 -13.02
C PRO A 124 -0.43 -9.44 -12.06
N GLU A 125 0.77 -9.56 -12.62
CA GLU A 125 2.02 -9.48 -11.86
C GLU A 125 2.54 -8.05 -11.82
N PHE A 126 3.18 -7.68 -10.71
CA PHE A 126 3.80 -6.39 -10.48
C PHE A 126 5.21 -6.52 -9.92
N ILE A 127 6.00 -5.47 -10.01
CA ILE A 127 7.34 -5.43 -9.44
C ILE A 127 7.26 -5.55 -7.90
N SER A 128 8.23 -6.24 -7.31
CA SER A 128 8.29 -6.44 -5.84
C SER A 128 8.50 -5.15 -5.04
N ALA A 129 8.93 -4.09 -5.72
CA ALA A 129 9.09 -2.76 -5.14
C ALA A 129 7.75 -2.00 -4.91
N ALA A 130 6.64 -2.52 -5.46
CA ALA A 130 5.32 -1.94 -5.26
C ALA A 130 4.77 -2.26 -3.87
N THR A 131 4.26 -1.26 -3.17
CA THR A 131 3.62 -1.41 -1.86
C THR A 131 2.11 -1.61 -2.04
N PRO A 132 1.53 -2.74 -1.61
CA PRO A 132 0.10 -2.96 -1.77
C PRO A 132 -0.71 -2.10 -0.78
N VAL A 133 -1.76 -1.44 -1.30
CA VAL A 133 -2.78 -0.75 -0.51
C VAL A 133 -4.17 -1.20 -0.98
N GLN A 134 -5.10 -1.43 -0.07
CA GLN A 134 -6.40 -1.97 -0.45
C GLN A 134 -7.18 -1.02 -1.36
N VAL A 135 -7.24 0.26 -1.02
CA VAL A 135 -7.97 1.29 -1.77
C VAL A 135 -7.05 2.49 -2.01
N GLY A 136 -6.60 2.71 -3.25
CA GLY A 136 -5.65 3.78 -3.57
C GLY A 136 -6.13 5.17 -3.16
N VAL A 137 -7.40 5.52 -3.43
CA VAL A 137 -7.95 6.83 -3.05
C VAL A 137 -8.03 6.99 -1.53
N ALA A 138 -8.33 5.92 -0.78
CA ALA A 138 -8.30 5.95 0.69
C ALA A 138 -6.88 6.14 1.23
N GLN A 139 -5.87 5.57 0.57
CA GLN A 139 -4.46 5.83 0.89
C GLN A 139 -4.11 7.31 0.67
N ILE A 140 -4.54 7.91 -0.44
CA ILE A 140 -4.33 9.35 -0.68
C ILE A 140 -4.96 10.19 0.43
N LEU A 141 -6.21 9.89 0.82
CA LEU A 141 -6.89 10.59 1.90
C LEU A 141 -6.12 10.45 3.22
N PHE A 142 -5.74 9.22 3.58
CA PHE A 142 -4.93 8.95 4.77
C PHE A 142 -3.63 9.76 4.78
N LEU A 143 -2.92 9.82 3.67
CA LEU A 143 -1.68 10.57 3.54
C LEU A 143 -1.92 12.08 3.70
N THR A 144 -2.96 12.64 3.07
CA THR A 144 -3.28 14.07 3.19
C THR A 144 -3.68 14.46 4.61
N GLU A 145 -4.41 13.60 5.32
CA GLU A 145 -4.73 13.77 6.74
C GLU A 145 -3.50 13.72 7.66
N ASN A 146 -2.41 13.09 7.18
CA ASN A 146 -1.12 13.00 7.87
C ASN A 146 -0.06 13.96 7.33
N GLY A 147 -0.50 15.06 6.71
CA GLY A 147 0.33 16.19 6.32
C GLY A 147 1.00 16.07 4.95
N TYR A 148 0.59 15.11 4.11
CA TYR A 148 1.05 15.07 2.72
C TYR A 148 0.26 16.06 1.86
N THR A 149 0.97 16.75 0.97
CA THR A 149 0.35 17.58 -0.06
C THR A 149 0.08 16.74 -1.31
N LEU A 150 -1.18 16.71 -1.76
CA LEU A 150 -1.53 16.02 -3.01
C LEU A 150 -1.14 16.86 -4.22
N VAL A 151 -0.36 16.26 -5.10
CA VAL A 151 0.01 16.82 -6.41
C VAL A 151 -0.45 15.86 -7.52
N ARG A 152 -1.07 16.40 -8.56
CA ARG A 152 -1.52 15.67 -9.76
C ARG A 152 -0.77 16.21 -10.96
N PRO A 153 0.35 15.58 -11.34
CA PRO A 153 1.12 15.99 -12.50
C PRO A 153 0.42 15.77 -13.83
#